data_ab0cb8618828cea226df6c6e3467888b
#
_entry.id   ab0cb8618828cea226df6c6e3467888b
#
_cell.length_a   1.000
_cell.length_b   1.000
_cell.length_c   1.000
_cell.angle_alpha   90.00
_cell.angle_beta   90.00
_cell.angle_gamma   90.00
#
_symmetry.space_group_name_H-M   'P 1'
#
loop_
_entity.id
_entity.type
_entity.pdbx_description
1 polymer ?
#
loop_
_entity_poly.entity_id
_entity_poly.type
_entity_poly.pdbx_seq_one_letter_code
_entity_poly.pdbx_strand_id
1 'polypeptide(L)'
;AKVYDGEFKKVFEEEFESYKAKFDQLGITYFYTLIDDAVARVIRSEGGFIWACKNYDGDVMSDMVSTAFGSLAMMTSVLVSPDGTTEYEAAHGTVTKHYYKHLKGEQTSTNPMATIFAWSGALRKRGQLDGTPDLSAFADKLEAACFETLGAGIMTKDLVGLVDEGTPVTAVTSGEFISAIHDRLAAKL
;
A
#
# COMPACT_ATOMS: atom_id res chain seq x y z
N ALA A 1 -5.67 -2.83 24.92
CA ALA A 1 -4.70 -3.87 25.28
C ALA A 1 -5.21 -4.71 26.45
N LYS A 2 -4.96 -6.00 26.41
CA LYS A 2 -5.15 -6.88 27.55
C LYS A 2 -3.91 -6.82 28.46
N VAL A 3 -3.94 -7.49 29.62
CA VAL A 3 -2.83 -7.47 30.58
C VAL A 3 -1.48 -7.84 29.94
N TYR A 4 -1.46 -8.82 29.02
CA TYR A 4 -0.25 -9.25 28.32
C TYR A 4 0.28 -8.24 27.28
N ASP A 5 -0.52 -7.25 26.91
CA ASP A 5 -0.14 -6.14 26.02
C ASP A 5 -0.01 -4.81 26.75
N GLY A 6 -0.07 -4.82 28.07
CA GLY A 6 -0.01 -3.62 28.90
C GLY A 6 1.25 -2.80 28.70
N GLU A 7 2.40 -3.47 28.46
CA GLU A 7 3.66 -2.77 28.23
C GLU A 7 3.66 -1.98 26.91
N PHE A 8 3.10 -2.53 25.83
CA PHE A 8 2.96 -1.81 24.57
C PHE A 8 2.14 -0.52 24.75
N LYS A 9 1.00 -0.60 25.44
CA LYS A 9 0.19 0.56 25.76
C LYS A 9 0.96 1.59 26.58
N LYS A 10 1.63 1.14 27.65
CA LYS A 10 2.40 1.99 28.57
C LYS A 10 3.50 2.77 27.84
N VAL A 11 4.28 2.11 26.97
CA VAL A 11 5.34 2.77 26.18
C VAL A 11 4.75 3.89 25.33
N PHE A 12 3.63 3.65 24.63
CA PHE A 12 2.99 4.69 23.82
C PHE A 12 2.44 5.85 24.67
N GLU A 13 1.91 5.58 25.86
CA GLU A 13 1.45 6.62 26.79
C GLU A 13 2.62 7.46 27.32
N GLU A 14 3.73 6.83 27.70
CA GLU A 14 4.96 7.53 28.17
C GLU A 14 5.58 8.39 27.06
N GLU A 15 5.66 7.89 25.83
CA GLU A 15 6.15 8.65 24.67
C GLU A 15 5.20 9.83 24.36
N PHE A 16 3.90 9.61 24.37
CA PHE A 16 2.95 10.70 24.17
C PHE A 16 3.12 11.82 25.21
N GLU A 17 3.23 11.48 26.48
CA GLU A 17 3.45 12.50 27.52
C GLU A 17 4.76 13.27 27.32
N SER A 18 5.83 12.60 26.86
CA SER A 18 7.12 13.25 26.57
C SER A 18 7.06 14.22 25.37
N TYR A 19 6.18 13.95 24.39
CA TYR A 19 5.98 14.78 23.20
C TYR A 19 4.70 15.61 23.21
N LYS A 20 3.98 15.67 24.33
CA LYS A 20 2.67 16.31 24.45
C LYS A 20 2.63 17.74 23.92
N ALA A 21 3.60 18.56 24.29
CA ALA A 21 3.68 19.96 23.83
C ALA A 21 3.80 20.08 22.30
N LYS A 22 4.48 19.13 21.66
CA LYS A 22 4.62 19.09 20.20
C LYS A 22 3.32 18.61 19.53
N PHE A 23 2.63 17.64 20.12
CA PHE A 23 1.32 17.21 19.67
C PHE A 23 0.30 18.33 19.73
N ASP A 24 0.26 19.06 20.85
CA ASP A 24 -0.63 20.21 21.03
C ASP A 24 -0.31 21.33 19.99
N GLN A 25 0.97 21.62 19.77
CA GLN A 25 1.40 22.61 18.77
C GLN A 25 0.97 22.25 17.34
N LEU A 26 1.01 20.96 17.00
CA LEU A 26 0.67 20.44 15.67
C LEU A 26 -0.82 20.09 15.51
N GLY A 27 -1.62 20.23 16.57
CA GLY A 27 -3.03 19.85 16.57
C GLY A 27 -3.28 18.34 16.42
N ILE A 28 -2.30 17.51 16.85
CA ILE A 28 -2.40 16.06 16.75
C ILE A 28 -3.06 15.51 18.01
N THR A 29 -4.14 14.76 17.83
CA THR A 29 -4.82 14.06 18.93
C THR A 29 -4.28 12.64 19.07
N TYR A 30 -3.85 12.29 20.27
CA TYR A 30 -3.55 10.90 20.65
C TYR A 30 -4.67 10.33 21.51
N PHE A 31 -5.05 9.10 21.25
CA PHE A 31 -5.98 8.36 22.10
C PHE A 31 -5.74 6.85 22.00
N TYR A 32 -6.01 6.17 23.09
CA TYR A 32 -6.04 4.72 23.13
C TYR A 32 -7.47 4.22 22.89
N THR A 33 -7.60 3.13 22.13
CA THR A 33 -8.88 2.46 21.92
C THR A 33 -8.74 0.94 21.98
N LEU A 34 -9.83 0.23 22.20
CA LEU A 34 -9.88 -1.22 22.12
C LEU A 34 -10.00 -1.65 20.66
N ILE A 35 -9.54 -2.88 20.37
CA ILE A 35 -9.47 -3.37 18.98
C ILE A 35 -10.84 -3.40 18.29
N ASP A 36 -11.88 -3.78 19.00
CA ASP A 36 -13.24 -3.84 18.48
C ASP A 36 -13.78 -2.44 18.11
N ASP A 37 -13.51 -1.43 18.93
CA ASP A 37 -13.85 -0.04 18.62
C ASP A 37 -12.96 0.51 17.49
N ALA A 38 -11.67 0.19 17.48
CA ALA A 38 -10.76 0.59 16.43
C ALA A 38 -11.21 0.09 15.05
N VAL A 39 -11.59 -1.18 14.93
CA VAL A 39 -12.12 -1.77 13.69
C VAL A 39 -13.36 -1.01 13.21
N ALA A 40 -14.31 -0.74 14.11
CA ALA A 40 -15.54 -0.02 13.75
C ALA A 40 -15.27 1.42 13.32
N ARG A 41 -14.27 2.09 13.91
CA ARG A 41 -13.85 3.45 13.55
C ARG A 41 -13.16 3.49 12.19
N VAL A 42 -12.22 2.57 11.94
CA VAL A 42 -11.45 2.54 10.69
C VAL A 42 -12.37 2.40 9.48
N ILE A 43 -13.31 1.46 9.51
CA ILE A 43 -14.23 1.22 8.39
C ILE A 43 -15.14 2.43 8.09
N ARG A 44 -15.41 3.25 9.10
CA ARG A 44 -16.28 4.45 8.97
C ARG A 44 -15.50 5.74 8.79
N SER A 45 -14.18 5.69 8.86
CA SER A 45 -13.32 6.86 8.83
C SER A 45 -13.04 7.33 7.43
N GLU A 46 -12.92 8.64 7.26
CA GLU A 46 -12.39 9.27 6.05
C GLU A 46 -10.85 9.24 5.98
N GLY A 47 -10.19 8.64 6.97
CA GLY A 47 -8.73 8.58 7.08
C GLY A 47 -8.13 9.74 7.89
N GLY A 48 -6.86 10.06 7.62
CA GLY A 48 -6.16 11.15 8.32
C GLY A 48 -5.64 10.78 9.70
N PHE A 49 -5.45 9.51 9.99
CA PHE A 49 -4.90 9.02 11.26
C PHE A 49 -3.80 7.97 11.03
N ILE A 50 -2.99 7.77 12.07
CA ILE A 50 -2.02 6.67 12.15
C ILE A 50 -2.51 5.70 13.22
N TRP A 51 -2.62 4.44 12.88
CA TRP A 51 -2.97 3.38 13.81
C TRP A 51 -1.73 2.55 14.17
N ALA A 52 -1.23 2.71 15.40
CA ALA A 52 -0.10 1.93 15.90
C ALA A 52 -0.57 0.56 16.39
N CYS A 53 -0.07 -0.48 15.77
CA CYS A 53 -0.35 -1.88 16.09
C CYS A 53 0.94 -2.64 16.39
N LYS A 54 0.84 -3.74 17.14
CA LYS A 54 1.87 -4.77 17.14
C LYS A 54 1.91 -5.46 15.79
N ASN A 55 3.04 -6.08 15.46
CA ASN A 55 3.29 -6.66 14.14
C ASN A 55 2.14 -7.54 13.63
N TYR A 56 1.77 -8.59 14.37
CA TYR A 56 0.70 -9.49 13.96
C TYR A 56 -0.67 -8.80 13.84
N ASP A 57 -0.99 -7.94 14.78
CA ASP A 57 -2.26 -7.19 14.75
C ASP A 57 -2.29 -6.23 13.55
N GLY A 58 -1.15 -5.60 13.25
CA GLY A 58 -0.98 -4.73 12.10
C GLY A 58 -1.15 -5.47 10.77
N ASP A 59 -0.51 -6.64 10.63
CA ASP A 59 -0.63 -7.49 9.44
C ASP A 59 -2.10 -7.86 9.17
N VAL A 60 -2.79 -8.37 10.18
CA VAL A 60 -4.20 -8.77 10.04
C VAL A 60 -5.11 -7.57 9.74
N MET A 61 -4.91 -6.45 10.43
CA MET A 61 -5.75 -5.27 10.27
C MET A 61 -5.51 -4.55 8.95
N SER A 62 -4.27 -4.46 8.48
CA SER A 62 -3.96 -3.85 7.19
C SER A 62 -4.55 -4.66 6.02
N ASP A 63 -4.45 -5.99 6.07
CA ASP A 63 -5.06 -6.88 5.08
C ASP A 63 -6.59 -6.76 5.06
N MET A 64 -7.22 -6.71 6.23
CA MET A 64 -8.67 -6.56 6.34
C MET A 64 -9.14 -5.21 5.76
N VAL A 65 -8.48 -4.11 6.11
CA VAL A 65 -8.81 -2.78 5.61
C VAL A 65 -8.58 -2.70 4.10
N SER A 66 -7.43 -3.20 3.61
CA SER A 66 -7.12 -3.23 2.17
C SER A 66 -8.16 -4.02 1.39
N THR A 67 -8.59 -5.17 1.89
CA THR A 67 -9.64 -6.00 1.25
C THR A 67 -11.00 -5.31 1.24
N ALA A 68 -11.32 -4.53 2.28
CA ALA A 68 -12.59 -3.81 2.36
C ALA A 68 -12.68 -2.62 1.39
N PHE A 69 -11.56 -2.00 1.04
CA PHE A 69 -11.51 -0.80 0.20
C PHE A 69 -10.89 -1.01 -1.19
N GLY A 70 -10.44 -2.22 -1.49
CA GLY A 70 -9.82 -2.51 -2.78
C GLY A 70 -9.29 -3.92 -2.87
N SER A 71 -8.10 -4.07 -3.43
CA SER A 71 -7.41 -5.34 -3.59
C SER A 71 -6.13 -5.39 -2.76
N LEU A 72 -5.96 -6.46 -2.00
CA LEU A 72 -4.70 -6.79 -1.34
C LEU A 72 -3.50 -6.77 -2.32
N ALA A 73 -3.73 -7.14 -3.58
CA ALA A 73 -2.71 -7.11 -4.63
C ALA A 73 -2.27 -5.69 -5.05
N MET A 74 -2.85 -4.64 -4.49
CA MET A 74 -2.43 -3.24 -4.69
C MET A 74 -1.72 -2.66 -3.46
N MET A 75 -1.66 -3.41 -2.36
CA MET A 75 -1.06 -2.96 -1.12
C MET A 75 0.46 -3.13 -1.13
N THR A 76 1.16 -2.11 -0.62
CA THR A 76 2.60 -2.14 -0.37
C THR A 76 2.89 -2.06 1.11
N SER A 77 4.03 -2.59 1.51
CA SER A 77 4.58 -2.49 2.86
C SER A 77 5.91 -1.74 2.83
N VAL A 78 6.18 -1.01 3.90
CA VAL A 78 7.46 -0.32 4.12
C VAL A 78 7.95 -0.67 5.52
N LEU A 79 9.09 -1.34 5.60
CA LEU A 79 9.78 -1.57 6.86
C LEU A 79 10.76 -0.41 7.11
N VAL A 80 10.75 0.11 8.30
CA VAL A 80 11.62 1.23 8.70
C VAL A 80 12.39 0.84 9.93
N SER A 81 13.72 0.84 9.84
CA SER A 81 14.58 0.58 10.99
C SER A 81 14.81 1.88 11.81
N PRO A 82 15.26 1.78 13.08
CA PRO A 82 15.47 2.93 13.93
C PRO A 82 16.47 3.96 13.40
N ASP A 83 17.41 3.54 12.53
CA ASP A 83 18.38 4.44 11.87
C ASP A 83 17.82 5.11 10.61
N GLY A 84 16.55 4.84 10.26
CA GLY A 84 15.88 5.40 9.10
C GLY A 84 16.13 4.65 7.79
N THR A 85 16.81 3.51 7.82
CA THR A 85 16.88 2.60 6.65
C THR A 85 15.49 2.05 6.34
N THR A 86 15.15 2.00 5.05
CA THR A 86 13.81 1.60 4.60
C THR A 86 13.90 0.44 3.60
N GLU A 87 13.01 -0.51 3.73
CA GLU A 87 12.76 -1.57 2.77
C GLU A 87 11.33 -1.47 2.25
N TYR A 88 11.16 -1.64 0.96
CA TYR A 88 9.85 -1.55 0.28
C TYR A 88 9.52 -2.90 -0.34
N GLU A 89 8.32 -3.40 -0.09
CA GLU A 89 7.86 -4.67 -0.62
C GLU A 89 6.39 -4.63 -1.04
N ALA A 90 5.99 -5.58 -1.88
CA ALA A 90 4.57 -5.88 -2.08
C ALA A 90 4.05 -6.60 -0.83
N ALA A 91 2.94 -6.14 -0.27
CA ALA A 91 2.39 -6.72 0.97
C ALA A 91 1.70 -8.08 0.78
N HIS A 92 1.86 -8.72 -0.36
CA HIS A 92 1.31 -10.05 -0.66
C HIS A 92 2.40 -11.07 -0.97
N GLY A 93 2.07 -12.35 -0.87
CA GLY A 93 2.99 -13.45 -1.15
C GLY A 93 3.35 -13.59 -2.64
N THR A 94 4.19 -14.58 -2.94
CA THR A 94 4.82 -14.79 -4.25
C THR A 94 3.90 -15.28 -5.37
N VAL A 95 2.61 -15.51 -5.09
CA VAL A 95 1.60 -15.97 -6.06
C VAL A 95 2.07 -17.15 -6.93
N THR A 96 2.71 -18.14 -6.32
CA THR A 96 3.35 -19.30 -6.95
C THR A 96 2.46 -20.04 -7.96
N LYS A 97 1.14 -20.04 -7.77
CA LYS A 97 0.19 -20.62 -8.71
C LYS A 97 0.31 -20.04 -10.12
N HIS A 98 0.50 -18.74 -10.25
CA HIS A 98 0.68 -18.06 -11.55
C HIS A 98 2.05 -18.36 -12.14
N TYR A 99 3.10 -18.45 -11.30
CA TYR A 99 4.43 -18.85 -11.74
C TYR A 99 4.44 -20.25 -12.35
N TYR A 100 3.81 -21.23 -11.71
CA TYR A 100 3.70 -22.59 -12.25
C TYR A 100 2.89 -22.67 -13.54
N LYS A 101 1.90 -21.83 -13.73
CA LYS A 101 1.20 -21.69 -15.00
C LYS A 101 2.13 -21.14 -16.09
N HIS A 102 2.86 -20.09 -15.79
CA HIS A 102 3.84 -19.50 -16.69
C HIS A 102 4.90 -20.52 -17.16
N LEU A 103 5.43 -21.33 -16.24
CA LEU A 103 6.39 -22.41 -16.57
C LEU A 103 5.81 -23.44 -17.56
N LYS A 104 4.50 -23.62 -17.59
CA LYS A 104 3.80 -24.49 -18.55
C LYS A 104 3.44 -23.79 -19.87
N GLY A 105 3.86 -22.54 -20.06
CA GLY A 105 3.50 -21.76 -21.23
C GLY A 105 2.06 -21.23 -21.23
N GLU A 106 1.35 -21.33 -20.09
CA GLU A 106 0.00 -20.79 -19.96
C GLU A 106 0.05 -19.26 -19.76
N GLN A 107 -0.91 -18.55 -20.36
CA GLN A 107 -1.06 -17.12 -20.11
C GLN A 107 -1.54 -16.87 -18.68
N THR A 108 -0.95 -15.85 -18.06
CA THR A 108 -1.34 -15.40 -16.72
C THR A 108 -1.88 -13.98 -16.75
N SER A 109 -2.83 -13.72 -15.87
CA SER A 109 -3.41 -12.40 -15.68
C SER A 109 -3.51 -12.15 -14.17
N THR A 110 -2.47 -11.55 -13.61
CA THR A 110 -2.35 -11.14 -12.20
C THR A 110 -1.77 -9.74 -12.13
N ASN A 111 -2.26 -8.99 -11.18
CA ASN A 111 -1.94 -7.58 -11.02
C ASN A 111 -0.52 -7.37 -10.47
N PRO A 112 0.37 -6.61 -11.16
CA PRO A 112 1.71 -6.30 -10.69
C PRO A 112 1.79 -4.99 -9.88
N MET A 113 0.67 -4.32 -9.59
CA MET A 113 0.64 -2.96 -9.05
C MET A 113 1.40 -2.81 -7.72
N ALA A 114 1.21 -3.75 -6.79
CA ALA A 114 1.90 -3.70 -5.50
C ALA A 114 3.43 -3.72 -5.67
N THR A 115 3.95 -4.54 -6.58
CA THR A 115 5.39 -4.57 -6.91
C THR A 115 5.84 -3.26 -7.55
N ILE A 116 5.05 -2.70 -8.47
CA ILE A 116 5.37 -1.41 -9.11
C ILE A 116 5.39 -0.31 -8.07
N PHE A 117 4.42 -0.27 -7.16
CA PHE A 117 4.36 0.74 -6.09
C PHE A 117 5.45 0.58 -5.04
N ALA A 118 5.88 -0.64 -4.74
CA ALA A 118 7.07 -0.85 -3.92
C ALA A 118 8.32 -0.22 -4.57
N TRP A 119 8.52 -0.43 -5.87
CA TRP A 119 9.62 0.19 -6.62
C TRP A 119 9.48 1.72 -6.68
N SER A 120 8.31 2.27 -6.98
CA SER A 120 8.12 3.73 -7.04
C SER A 120 8.37 4.38 -5.67
N GLY A 121 7.92 3.76 -4.58
CA GLY A 121 8.21 4.19 -3.23
C GLY A 121 9.71 4.21 -2.92
N ALA A 122 10.42 3.13 -3.26
CA ALA A 122 11.87 3.03 -3.08
C ALA A 122 12.64 4.08 -3.92
N LEU A 123 12.25 4.28 -5.18
CA LEU A 123 12.84 5.29 -6.06
C LEU A 123 12.61 6.71 -5.53
N ARG A 124 11.41 7.02 -5.06
CA ARG A 124 11.08 8.30 -4.44
C ARG A 124 11.93 8.55 -3.20
N LYS A 125 12.04 7.54 -2.32
CA LYS A 125 12.90 7.62 -1.13
C LYS A 125 14.35 7.82 -1.51
N ARG A 126 14.86 7.11 -2.50
CA ARG A 126 16.24 7.27 -2.99
C ARG A 126 16.46 8.67 -3.55
N GLY A 127 15.53 9.19 -4.32
CA GLY A 127 15.56 10.55 -4.84
C GLY A 127 15.64 11.61 -3.73
N GLN A 128 14.91 11.42 -2.64
CA GLN A 128 14.96 12.30 -1.47
C GLN A 128 16.32 12.22 -0.76
N LEU A 129 16.89 11.03 -0.58
CA LEU A 129 18.17 10.83 0.09
C LEU A 129 19.35 11.40 -0.71
N ASP A 130 19.31 11.30 -2.04
CA ASP A 130 20.37 11.77 -2.93
C ASP A 130 20.20 13.23 -3.38
N GLY A 131 19.07 13.85 -3.07
CA GLY A 131 18.75 15.18 -3.61
C GLY A 131 18.53 15.19 -5.12
N THR A 132 18.01 14.09 -5.69
CA THR A 132 17.71 13.93 -7.11
C THR A 132 16.19 14.03 -7.36
N PRO A 133 15.63 15.25 -7.51
CA PRO A 133 14.18 15.45 -7.66
C PRO A 133 13.61 14.76 -8.90
N ASP A 134 14.39 14.61 -9.98
CA ASP A 134 13.97 13.94 -11.21
C ASP A 134 13.60 12.47 -10.96
N LEU A 135 14.30 11.80 -10.03
CA LEU A 135 13.98 10.41 -9.66
C LEU A 135 12.65 10.32 -8.90
N SER A 136 12.38 11.28 -8.03
CA SER A 136 11.08 11.38 -7.35
C SER A 136 9.95 11.68 -8.35
N ALA A 137 10.17 12.61 -9.28
CA ALA A 137 9.22 12.93 -10.33
C ALA A 137 8.95 11.75 -11.28
N PHE A 138 9.97 10.94 -11.58
CA PHE A 138 9.79 9.69 -12.33
C PHE A 138 8.87 8.73 -11.60
N ALA A 139 9.07 8.53 -10.30
CA ALA A 139 8.21 7.66 -9.47
C ALA A 139 6.75 8.13 -9.49
N ASP A 140 6.50 9.43 -9.40
CA ASP A 140 5.16 10.01 -9.48
C ASP A 140 4.51 9.79 -10.85
N LYS A 141 5.27 9.96 -11.93
CA LYS A 141 4.81 9.68 -13.30
C LYS A 141 4.48 8.21 -13.51
N LEU A 142 5.27 7.30 -12.94
CA LEU A 142 5.02 5.86 -13.00
C LEU A 142 3.70 5.50 -12.30
N GLU A 143 3.46 6.00 -11.09
CA GLU A 143 2.20 5.78 -10.38
C GLU A 143 1.01 6.38 -11.13
N ALA A 144 1.15 7.60 -11.67
CA ALA A 144 0.12 8.22 -12.49
C ALA A 144 -0.22 7.37 -13.73
N ALA A 145 0.77 6.81 -14.42
CA ALA A 145 0.57 5.93 -15.57
C ALA A 145 -0.20 4.65 -15.18
N CYS A 146 0.06 4.11 -13.99
CA CYS A 146 -0.69 2.97 -13.46
C CYS A 146 -2.17 3.31 -13.23
N PHE A 147 -2.45 4.40 -12.54
CA PHE A 147 -3.83 4.83 -12.28
C PHE A 147 -4.58 5.19 -13.57
N GLU A 148 -3.93 5.85 -14.51
CA GLU A 148 -4.53 6.16 -15.81
C GLU A 148 -4.83 4.91 -16.64
N THR A 149 -4.01 3.85 -16.51
CA THR A 149 -4.28 2.57 -17.17
C THR A 149 -5.52 1.92 -16.61
N LEU A 150 -5.66 1.89 -15.27
CA LEU A 150 -6.87 1.40 -14.62
C LEU A 150 -8.09 2.27 -14.92
N GLY A 151 -7.93 3.59 -14.88
CA GLY A 151 -9.01 4.53 -15.20
C GLY A 151 -9.51 4.45 -16.65
N ALA A 152 -8.65 3.98 -17.57
CA ALA A 152 -9.03 3.66 -18.94
C ALA A 152 -9.73 2.28 -19.08
N GLY A 153 -9.99 1.58 -17.98
CA GLY A 153 -10.63 0.27 -17.97
C GLY A 153 -9.72 -0.88 -18.37
N ILE A 154 -8.41 -0.68 -18.52
CA ILE A 154 -7.45 -1.74 -18.86
C ILE A 154 -6.95 -2.34 -17.56
N MET A 155 -7.21 -3.62 -17.32
CA MET A 155 -6.86 -4.28 -16.06
C MET A 155 -6.68 -5.78 -16.18
N THR A 156 -6.02 -6.38 -15.21
CA THR A 156 -5.87 -7.83 -15.09
C THR A 156 -7.15 -8.46 -14.55
N LYS A 157 -7.35 -9.77 -14.78
CA LYS A 157 -8.59 -10.49 -14.45
C LYS A 157 -8.97 -10.44 -12.96
N ASP A 158 -7.99 -10.38 -12.08
CA ASP A 158 -8.20 -10.29 -10.64
C ASP A 158 -8.82 -8.93 -10.22
N LEU A 159 -8.57 -7.86 -10.98
CA LEU A 159 -9.16 -6.54 -10.74
C LEU A 159 -10.56 -6.38 -11.35
N VAL A 160 -10.84 -7.07 -12.45
CA VAL A 160 -12.17 -6.99 -13.12
C VAL A 160 -13.31 -7.31 -12.16
N GLY A 161 -13.10 -8.28 -11.25
CA GLY A 161 -14.12 -8.67 -10.26
C GLY A 161 -14.38 -7.64 -9.15
N LEU A 162 -13.59 -6.56 -9.09
CA LEU A 162 -13.73 -5.49 -8.10
C LEU A 162 -14.43 -4.24 -8.66
N VAL A 163 -14.70 -4.23 -9.96
CA VAL A 163 -15.32 -3.08 -10.63
C VAL A 163 -16.84 -3.24 -10.62
N ASP A 164 -17.55 -2.15 -10.47
CA ASP A 164 -19.01 -2.13 -10.48
C ASP A 164 -19.58 -2.72 -11.76
N GLU A 165 -20.68 -3.47 -11.64
CA GLU A 165 -21.35 -4.10 -12.76
C GLU A 165 -21.77 -3.06 -13.81
N GLY A 166 -21.44 -3.33 -15.07
CA GLY A 166 -21.72 -2.44 -16.19
C GLY A 166 -20.63 -1.42 -16.51
N THR A 167 -19.56 -1.32 -15.72
CA THR A 167 -18.40 -0.50 -16.05
C THR A 167 -17.62 -1.10 -17.23
N PRO A 168 -17.35 -0.34 -18.31
CA PRO A 168 -16.58 -0.85 -19.43
C PRO A 168 -15.15 -1.18 -19.04
N VAL A 169 -14.75 -2.45 -19.09
CA VAL A 169 -13.39 -2.89 -18.79
C VAL A 169 -12.87 -3.88 -19.82
N THR A 170 -11.56 -3.84 -20.03
CA THR A 170 -10.83 -4.77 -20.89
C THR A 170 -9.89 -5.60 -20.03
N ALA A 171 -10.21 -6.89 -19.90
CA ALA A 171 -9.35 -7.84 -19.19
C ALA A 171 -8.13 -8.19 -20.07
N VAL A 172 -6.94 -7.96 -19.54
CA VAL A 172 -5.67 -8.20 -20.25
C VAL A 172 -4.78 -9.18 -19.48
N THR A 173 -3.76 -9.72 -20.13
CA THR A 173 -2.69 -10.48 -19.47
C THR A 173 -1.79 -9.56 -18.64
N SER A 174 -0.99 -10.12 -17.74
CA SER A 174 -0.02 -9.36 -16.96
C SER A 174 0.98 -8.60 -17.86
N GLY A 175 1.43 -9.22 -18.94
CA GLY A 175 2.35 -8.59 -19.90
C GLY A 175 1.72 -7.41 -20.65
N GLU A 176 0.49 -7.57 -21.14
CA GLU A 176 -0.24 -6.50 -21.83
C GLU A 176 -0.56 -5.35 -20.88
N PHE A 177 -0.85 -5.64 -19.60
CA PHE A 177 -1.07 -4.62 -18.60
C PHE A 177 0.20 -3.77 -18.34
N ILE A 178 1.35 -4.44 -18.19
CA ILE A 178 2.65 -3.76 -18.02
C ILE A 178 2.98 -2.93 -19.26
N SER A 179 2.74 -3.45 -20.48
CA SER A 179 2.94 -2.70 -21.71
C SER A 179 2.07 -1.45 -21.79
N ALA A 180 0.81 -1.54 -21.39
CA ALA A 180 -0.10 -0.40 -21.36
C ALA A 180 0.34 0.69 -20.36
N ILE A 181 0.91 0.30 -19.21
CA ILE A 181 1.52 1.24 -18.24
C ILE A 181 2.78 1.88 -18.86
N HIS A 182 3.67 1.08 -19.46
CA HIS A 182 4.88 1.56 -20.11
C HIS A 182 4.59 2.62 -21.16
N ASP A 183 3.62 2.40 -22.05
CA ASP A 183 3.29 3.34 -23.12
C ASP A 183 2.79 4.68 -22.57
N ARG A 184 1.98 4.66 -21.49
CA ARG A 184 1.53 5.88 -20.81
C ARG A 184 2.66 6.60 -20.09
N LEU A 185 3.56 5.84 -19.46
CA LEU A 185 4.73 6.42 -18.81
C LEU A 185 5.65 7.06 -19.84
N ALA A 186 5.94 6.39 -20.96
CA ALA A 186 6.79 6.92 -22.04
C ALA A 186 6.25 8.25 -22.60
N ALA A 187 4.93 8.41 -22.65
CA ALA A 187 4.30 9.67 -23.10
C ALA A 187 4.46 10.83 -22.08
N LYS A 188 4.90 10.55 -20.84
CA LYS A 188 5.09 11.53 -19.76
C LYS A 188 6.56 11.89 -19.54
N LEU A 189 7.49 11.14 -20.11
CA LEU A 189 8.94 11.35 -19.97
C LEU A 189 9.46 12.34 -20.99
#